data_aeca440a202f23b361e501c54463393a
#
_entry.id   aeca440a202f23b361e501c54463393a
#
_cell.length_a   1.000
_cell.length_b   1.000
_cell.length_c   1.000
_cell.angle_alpha   90.00
_cell.angle_beta   90.00
_cell.angle_gamma   90.00
#
_symmetry.space_group_name_H-M   'P 1'
#
loop_
_entity.id
_entity.type
_entity.pdbx_description
1 polymer ?
#
loop_
_entity_poly.entity_id
_entity_poly.type
_entity_poly.pdbx_seq_one_letter_code
_entity_poly.pdbx_strand_id
1 'polypeptide(L)'
;MTDVARIAQAIREAGLSGWLFYNQFHRDEISDLALGVPRAAHNSRPWAYLVPAEGEPTRIVHAIEPGILEHLPGRLVRCTSHDDLFAAIGAAAGPGARLAAQFSTSFPVCSFLDHGTAQLLERLGIALVSSEELIVDCLGTLDAEGEASHRRAALALHAVVHAAWSRIRSAAAGGAAVHEADVQEWIAGLFAEAGLVTDGPVLVAAGAASADPHYEPVDRGRQLLPGDVVQLDLWAREPGERSVFADISWVGVLAPAPTAEQARVFDAVVSAREAAAAAIGAGLADGLSGAEADRKARDLIARRGYAGGLRHRTGHSIGTRVHGYGVNLDSVEFPDHRRLREGSCFSIEPGVYLERFGMRTEVDGIVRGGRLELTGGDRQQRLLDLGGGA
;
A
#
# COMPACT_ATOMS: atom_id res chain seq x y z
N MET A 1 18.12 -1.60 10.14
CA MET A 1 18.43 -2.75 11.04
C MET A 1 17.10 -3.20 11.64
N THR A 2 16.78 -4.47 11.59
CA THR A 2 15.53 -5.02 12.14
C THR A 2 15.42 -4.68 13.62
N ASP A 3 14.31 -4.06 14.02
CA ASP A 3 14.06 -3.71 15.42
C ASP A 3 13.32 -4.86 16.14
N VAL A 4 14.09 -5.87 16.56
CA VAL A 4 13.54 -7.02 17.28
C VAL A 4 12.90 -6.60 18.62
N ALA A 5 13.36 -5.51 19.23
CA ALA A 5 12.79 -5.00 20.47
C ALA A 5 11.37 -4.45 20.23
N ARG A 6 11.14 -3.75 19.13
CA ARG A 6 9.80 -3.29 18.69
C ARG A 6 8.88 -4.48 18.43
N ILE A 7 9.37 -5.53 17.75
CA ILE A 7 8.60 -6.75 17.51
C ILE A 7 8.19 -7.38 18.85
N ALA A 8 9.13 -7.55 19.80
CA ALA A 8 8.82 -8.12 21.11
C ALA A 8 7.83 -7.26 21.92
N GLN A 9 7.90 -5.93 21.79
CA GLN A 9 6.93 -5.03 22.41
C GLN A 9 5.53 -5.25 21.84
N ALA A 10 5.37 -5.27 20.50
CA ALA A 10 4.09 -5.51 19.86
C ALA A 10 3.48 -6.88 20.26
N ILE A 11 4.31 -7.92 20.39
CA ILE A 11 3.89 -9.24 20.86
C ILE A 11 3.32 -9.17 22.30
N ARG A 12 4.00 -8.44 23.21
CA ARG A 12 3.51 -8.25 24.59
C ARG A 12 2.18 -7.51 24.63
N GLU A 13 2.06 -6.43 23.87
CA GLU A 13 0.84 -5.64 23.78
C GLU A 13 -0.34 -6.46 23.22
N ALA A 14 -0.06 -7.39 22.30
CA ALA A 14 -1.04 -8.34 21.77
C ALA A 14 -1.37 -9.51 22.74
N GLY A 15 -0.68 -9.65 23.88
CA GLY A 15 -0.89 -10.73 24.85
C GLY A 15 -0.54 -12.11 24.27
N LEU A 16 0.43 -12.18 23.37
CA LEU A 16 0.91 -13.43 22.74
C LEU A 16 2.18 -13.92 23.40
N SER A 17 2.49 -15.21 23.23
CA SER A 17 3.74 -15.81 23.70
C SER A 17 4.93 -15.45 22.81
N GLY A 18 4.70 -15.23 21.54
CA GLY A 18 5.73 -14.92 20.55
C GLY A 18 5.19 -14.75 19.14
N TRP A 19 6.09 -14.42 18.23
CA TRP A 19 5.86 -14.40 16.79
C TRP A 19 6.84 -15.34 16.11
N LEU A 20 6.29 -16.34 15.40
CA LEU A 20 7.06 -17.30 14.61
C LEU A 20 7.12 -16.83 13.16
N PHE A 21 8.31 -16.48 12.70
CA PHE A 21 8.65 -16.30 11.30
C PHE A 21 9.15 -17.64 10.76
N TYR A 22 8.52 -18.14 9.71
CA TYR A 22 8.89 -19.39 9.05
C TYR A 22 8.96 -19.17 7.54
N ASN A 23 10.11 -19.41 6.93
CA ASN A 23 10.27 -19.16 5.51
C ASN A 23 11.16 -20.22 4.83
N GLN A 24 10.92 -20.41 3.54
CA GLN A 24 11.72 -21.19 2.61
C GLN A 24 11.53 -20.62 1.19
N PHE A 25 12.59 -20.52 0.42
CA PHE A 25 12.57 -19.98 -0.95
C PHE A 25 12.06 -18.54 -1.05
N HIS A 26 12.19 -17.75 0.00
CA HIS A 26 11.66 -16.39 0.08
C HIS A 26 10.16 -16.29 -0.25
N ARG A 27 9.37 -17.33 0.07
CA ARG A 27 7.91 -17.34 -0.16
C ARG A 27 7.17 -16.38 0.76
N ASP A 28 7.64 -16.24 1.98
CA ASP A 28 7.11 -15.26 2.95
C ASP A 28 7.93 -13.98 2.89
N GLU A 29 7.48 -13.05 2.06
CA GLU A 29 8.12 -11.75 1.89
C GLU A 29 7.96 -10.84 3.12
N ILE A 30 6.93 -11.07 3.95
CA ILE A 30 6.73 -10.35 5.20
C ILE A 30 7.82 -10.73 6.20
N SER A 31 8.13 -12.02 6.31
CA SER A 31 9.25 -12.48 7.13
C SER A 31 10.59 -11.92 6.66
N ASP A 32 10.84 -11.93 5.34
CA ASP A 32 12.06 -11.35 4.79
C ASP A 32 12.17 -9.86 5.12
N LEU A 33 11.09 -9.10 4.92
CA LEU A 33 11.05 -7.66 5.17
C LEU A 33 11.18 -7.32 6.66
N ALA A 34 10.37 -7.98 7.52
CA ALA A 34 10.37 -7.75 8.97
C ALA A 34 11.72 -8.05 9.59
N LEU A 35 12.42 -9.05 9.09
CA LEU A 35 13.69 -9.51 9.61
C LEU A 35 14.91 -8.97 8.84
N GLY A 36 14.70 -8.23 7.77
CA GLY A 36 15.79 -7.71 6.95
C GLY A 36 16.62 -8.81 6.26
N VAL A 37 15.97 -9.92 5.87
CA VAL A 37 16.62 -11.00 5.12
C VAL A 37 16.75 -10.57 3.66
N PRO A 38 17.97 -10.46 3.11
CA PRO A 38 18.15 -10.00 1.74
C PRO A 38 17.55 -11.00 0.73
N ARG A 39 16.82 -10.52 -0.27
CA ARG A 39 16.27 -11.36 -1.36
C ARG A 39 17.34 -12.16 -2.11
N ALA A 40 18.59 -11.65 -2.14
CA ALA A 40 19.73 -12.33 -2.75
C ALA A 40 20.36 -13.40 -1.84
N ALA A 41 19.94 -13.51 -0.57
CA ALA A 41 20.45 -14.54 0.33
C ALA A 41 20.01 -15.92 -0.16
N HIS A 42 20.92 -16.90 -0.07
CA HIS A 42 20.56 -18.28 -0.43
C HIS A 42 19.60 -18.86 0.59
N ASN A 43 18.40 -19.24 0.16
CA ASN A 43 17.31 -19.73 1.01
C ASN A 43 16.65 -20.94 0.36
N SER A 44 17.36 -22.06 0.31
CA SER A 44 16.85 -23.32 -0.27
C SER A 44 16.31 -24.27 0.81
N ARG A 45 16.61 -24.04 2.06
CA ARG A 45 16.16 -24.82 3.20
C ARG A 45 15.26 -23.99 4.10
N PRO A 46 14.26 -24.62 4.76
CA PRO A 46 13.41 -23.91 5.70
C PRO A 46 14.22 -23.43 6.90
N TRP A 47 13.86 -22.25 7.36
CA TRP A 47 14.34 -21.68 8.60
C TRP A 47 13.17 -21.14 9.41
N ALA A 48 13.39 -20.99 10.71
CA ALA A 48 12.46 -20.31 11.58
C ALA A 48 13.20 -19.31 12.49
N TYR A 49 12.54 -18.21 12.77
CA TYR A 49 12.96 -17.26 13.78
C TYR A 49 11.80 -17.01 14.74
N LEU A 50 12.00 -17.36 16.01
CA LEU A 50 11.01 -17.13 17.04
C LEU A 50 11.42 -15.93 17.88
N VAL A 51 10.62 -14.89 17.86
CA VAL A 51 10.72 -13.75 18.76
C VAL A 51 9.71 -13.97 19.89
N PRO A 52 10.16 -14.26 21.12
CA PRO A 52 9.24 -14.41 22.26
C PRO A 52 8.81 -13.05 22.80
N ALA A 53 7.69 -13.01 23.53
CA ALA A 53 7.25 -11.84 24.28
C ALA A 53 8.30 -11.42 25.33
N GLU A 54 8.91 -12.40 25.97
CA GLU A 54 9.96 -12.21 26.97
C GLU A 54 11.11 -13.18 26.72
N GLY A 55 12.34 -12.69 26.90
CA GLY A 55 13.53 -13.52 26.77
C GLY A 55 14.26 -13.35 25.44
N GLU A 56 15.17 -14.29 25.16
CA GLU A 56 16.04 -14.24 23.99
C GLU A 56 15.37 -14.90 22.78
N PRO A 57 15.40 -14.24 21.57
CA PRO A 57 14.95 -14.87 20.34
C PRO A 57 15.73 -16.15 19.99
N THR A 58 15.14 -16.99 19.15
CA THR A 58 15.79 -18.22 18.69
C THR A 58 15.83 -18.25 17.16
N ARG A 59 17.06 -18.37 16.62
CA ARG A 59 17.35 -18.61 15.21
C ARG A 59 17.45 -20.12 14.98
N ILE A 60 16.59 -20.68 14.15
CA ILE A 60 16.56 -22.10 13.80
C ILE A 60 16.84 -22.22 12.32
N VAL A 61 17.99 -22.77 11.97
CA VAL A 61 18.48 -22.80 10.59
C VAL A 61 18.99 -24.19 10.21
N HIS A 62 18.95 -24.50 8.93
CA HIS A 62 19.55 -25.75 8.45
C HIS A 62 21.09 -25.68 8.50
N ALA A 63 21.73 -26.79 8.83
CA ALA A 63 23.19 -26.87 9.02
C ALA A 63 24.00 -26.48 7.77
N ILE A 64 23.44 -26.63 6.57
CA ILE A 64 24.11 -26.24 5.31
C ILE A 64 23.85 -24.78 4.90
N GLU A 65 22.94 -24.08 5.56
CA GLU A 65 22.63 -22.66 5.35
C GLU A 65 22.66 -21.88 6.67
N PRO A 66 23.75 -21.99 7.47
CA PRO A 66 23.76 -21.47 8.84
C PRO A 66 23.76 -19.94 8.93
N GLY A 67 24.08 -19.25 7.83
CA GLY A 67 24.26 -17.79 7.80
C GLY A 67 22.99 -17.00 7.48
N ILE A 68 21.87 -17.65 7.10
CA ILE A 68 20.65 -16.94 6.62
C ILE A 68 20.10 -15.91 7.63
N LEU A 69 20.25 -16.16 8.93
CA LEU A 69 19.79 -15.29 10.02
C LEU A 69 20.96 -14.76 10.89
N GLU A 70 22.20 -14.73 10.39
CA GLU A 70 23.37 -14.38 11.22
C GLU A 70 23.37 -12.94 11.72
N HIS A 71 22.71 -12.04 10.99
CA HIS A 71 22.57 -10.62 11.32
C HIS A 71 21.55 -10.36 12.45
N LEU A 72 20.75 -11.38 12.84
CA LEU A 72 19.73 -11.26 13.88
C LEU A 72 20.29 -11.69 15.25
N PRO A 73 19.82 -11.08 16.34
CA PRO A 73 20.17 -11.51 17.70
C PRO A 73 19.53 -12.86 18.04
N GLY A 74 20.00 -13.47 19.10
CA GLY A 74 19.39 -14.64 19.69
C GLY A 74 20.20 -15.94 19.56
N ARG A 75 19.73 -16.94 20.26
CA ARG A 75 20.34 -18.27 20.31
C ARG A 75 20.24 -18.98 18.96
N LEU A 76 21.34 -19.55 18.49
CA LEU A 76 21.39 -20.33 17.24
C LEU A 76 21.15 -21.82 17.51
N VAL A 77 20.19 -22.40 16.79
CA VAL A 77 19.94 -23.85 16.72
C VAL A 77 20.13 -24.29 15.28
N ARG A 78 20.97 -25.31 15.07
CA ARG A 78 21.21 -25.91 13.76
C ARG A 78 20.48 -27.23 13.65
N CYS A 79 19.72 -27.42 12.57
CA CYS A 79 18.94 -28.61 12.27
C CYS A 79 19.50 -29.31 11.03
N THR A 80 19.38 -30.62 10.96
CA THR A 80 19.79 -31.42 9.80
C THR A 80 18.63 -32.14 9.14
N SER A 81 17.49 -32.22 9.81
CA SER A 81 16.27 -32.84 9.33
C SER A 81 15.04 -32.00 9.58
N HIS A 82 13.94 -32.37 8.93
CA HIS A 82 12.63 -31.78 9.15
C HIS A 82 12.15 -31.97 10.61
N ASP A 83 12.36 -33.16 11.16
CA ASP A 83 11.97 -33.46 12.56
C ASP A 83 12.77 -32.63 13.55
N ASP A 84 14.09 -32.45 13.33
CA ASP A 84 14.92 -31.56 14.16
C ASP A 84 14.42 -30.13 14.15
N LEU A 85 14.00 -29.62 12.98
CA LEU A 85 13.49 -28.27 12.84
C LEU A 85 12.23 -28.06 13.68
N PHE A 86 11.24 -28.97 13.56
CA PHE A 86 10.00 -28.84 14.32
C PHE A 86 10.19 -29.12 15.81
N ALA A 87 11.06 -30.06 16.18
CA ALA A 87 11.45 -30.26 17.59
C ALA A 87 12.08 -28.99 18.18
N ALA A 88 12.96 -28.31 17.42
CA ALA A 88 13.58 -27.05 17.85
C ALA A 88 12.55 -25.91 17.98
N ILE A 89 11.58 -25.80 17.06
CA ILE A 89 10.50 -24.82 17.17
C ILE A 89 9.66 -25.11 18.42
N GLY A 90 9.25 -26.35 18.65
CA GLY A 90 8.47 -26.73 19.82
C GLY A 90 9.19 -26.46 21.14
N ALA A 91 10.50 -26.76 21.20
CA ALA A 91 11.32 -26.47 22.36
C ALA A 91 11.51 -24.97 22.63
N ALA A 92 11.61 -24.17 21.57
CA ALA A 92 11.74 -22.72 21.67
C ALA A 92 10.41 -22.05 22.07
N ALA A 93 9.29 -22.56 21.56
CA ALA A 93 7.96 -22.05 21.86
C ALA A 93 7.51 -22.33 23.30
N GLY A 94 7.87 -23.51 23.81
CA GLY A 94 7.38 -23.99 25.09
C GLY A 94 5.94 -24.53 25.05
N PRO A 95 5.49 -25.18 26.13
CA PRO A 95 4.19 -25.82 26.16
C PRO A 95 3.04 -24.80 26.17
N GLY A 96 2.01 -25.06 25.34
CA GLY A 96 0.81 -24.21 25.29
C GLY A 96 1.02 -22.80 24.74
N ALA A 97 2.13 -22.58 24.01
CA ALA A 97 2.43 -21.28 23.43
C ALA A 97 1.34 -20.82 22.45
N ARG A 98 0.99 -19.54 22.52
CA ARG A 98 0.16 -18.84 21.53
C ARG A 98 1.08 -17.99 20.67
N LEU A 99 1.32 -18.43 19.44
CA LEU A 99 2.26 -17.77 18.53
C LEU A 99 1.52 -17.08 17.37
N ALA A 100 1.90 -15.85 17.11
CA ALA A 100 1.56 -15.23 15.84
C ALA A 100 2.30 -15.93 14.69
N ALA A 101 1.65 -16.06 13.56
CA ALA A 101 2.24 -16.54 12.31
C ALA A 101 1.54 -15.89 11.12
N GLN A 102 2.20 -15.91 9.96
CA GLN A 102 1.71 -15.23 8.77
C GLN A 102 0.59 -16.04 8.10
N PHE A 103 -0.60 -15.91 8.64
CA PHE A 103 -1.85 -16.35 8.01
C PHE A 103 -3.00 -15.40 8.40
N SER A 104 -4.02 -15.33 7.55
CA SER A 104 -5.28 -14.67 7.86
C SER A 104 -6.42 -15.34 7.09
N THR A 105 -7.61 -15.37 7.68
CA THR A 105 -8.83 -15.84 7.02
C THR A 105 -9.57 -14.71 6.30
N SER A 106 -9.22 -13.46 6.58
CA SER A 106 -9.86 -12.26 6.04
C SER A 106 -8.95 -11.41 5.17
N PHE A 107 -7.62 -11.49 5.38
CA PHE A 107 -6.65 -10.65 4.70
C PHE A 107 -5.53 -11.49 4.05
N PRO A 108 -5.76 -12.01 2.82
CA PRO A 108 -4.85 -12.99 2.19
C PRO A 108 -3.43 -12.50 1.96
N VAL A 109 -3.21 -11.19 1.85
CA VAL A 109 -1.89 -10.57 1.61
C VAL A 109 -0.87 -10.95 2.69
N CYS A 110 -1.29 -11.32 3.90
CA CYS A 110 -0.41 -11.79 4.96
C CYS A 110 -0.44 -13.32 5.18
N SER A 111 -1.00 -14.11 4.24
CA SER A 111 -1.14 -15.56 4.37
C SER A 111 -0.05 -16.32 3.62
N PHE A 112 1.09 -16.55 4.28
CA PHE A 112 2.24 -17.26 3.72
C PHE A 112 2.50 -18.61 4.39
N LEU A 113 2.02 -18.81 5.62
CA LEU A 113 2.16 -20.09 6.32
C LEU A 113 1.29 -21.13 5.62
N ASP A 114 1.91 -22.17 5.06
CA ASP A 114 1.18 -23.25 4.41
C ASP A 114 0.46 -24.14 5.43
N HIS A 115 -0.63 -24.76 4.97
CA HIS A 115 -1.49 -25.58 5.81
C HIS A 115 -0.76 -26.79 6.44
N GLY A 116 0.19 -27.40 5.73
CA GLY A 116 0.96 -28.55 6.24
C GLY A 116 1.85 -28.12 7.41
N THR A 117 2.54 -26.99 7.28
CA THR A 117 3.35 -26.41 8.36
C THR A 117 2.46 -26.03 9.54
N ALA A 118 1.30 -25.39 9.31
CA ALA A 118 0.37 -25.05 10.38
C ALA A 118 -0.06 -26.30 11.19
N GLN A 119 -0.47 -27.38 10.51
CA GLN A 119 -0.85 -28.62 11.17
C GLN A 119 0.29 -29.25 11.99
N LEU A 120 1.54 -29.15 11.53
CA LEU A 120 2.68 -29.65 12.28
C LEU A 120 2.91 -28.83 13.56
N LEU A 121 2.80 -27.51 13.50
CA LEU A 121 2.92 -26.64 14.67
C LEU A 121 1.81 -26.92 15.68
N GLU A 122 0.56 -27.08 15.23
CA GLU A 122 -0.58 -27.42 16.07
C GLU A 122 -0.39 -28.79 16.78
N ARG A 123 0.19 -29.80 16.10
CA ARG A 123 0.51 -31.10 16.74
C ARG A 123 1.57 -30.97 17.83
N LEU A 124 2.41 -29.93 17.80
CA LEU A 124 3.34 -29.61 18.88
C LEU A 124 2.66 -28.91 20.07
N GLY A 125 1.34 -28.69 20.02
CA GLY A 125 0.58 -27.98 21.05
C GLY A 125 0.70 -26.47 20.99
N ILE A 126 1.13 -25.93 19.84
CA ILE A 126 1.19 -24.47 19.58
C ILE A 126 -0.16 -24.00 19.09
N ALA A 127 -0.72 -23.00 19.75
CA ALA A 127 -1.92 -22.31 19.27
C ALA A 127 -1.51 -21.19 18.32
N LEU A 128 -1.85 -21.32 17.03
CA LEU A 128 -1.55 -20.31 16.02
C LEU A 128 -2.56 -19.17 16.05
N VAL A 129 -2.07 -17.93 15.94
CA VAL A 129 -2.84 -16.70 15.87
C VAL A 129 -2.38 -15.92 14.64
N SER A 130 -3.30 -15.26 13.92
CA SER A 130 -2.93 -14.39 12.80
C SER A 130 -1.96 -13.29 13.25
N SER A 131 -0.94 -13.03 12.44
CA SER A 131 0.01 -11.93 12.66
C SER A 131 -0.47 -10.59 12.06
N GLU A 132 -1.66 -10.50 11.48
CA GLU A 132 -2.12 -9.35 10.70
C GLU A 132 -2.05 -8.02 11.44
N GLU A 133 -2.35 -7.98 12.75
CA GLU A 133 -2.23 -6.78 13.57
C GLU A 133 -0.77 -6.43 13.88
N LEU A 134 0.09 -7.43 14.16
CA LEU A 134 1.52 -7.21 14.38
C LEU A 134 2.22 -6.70 13.11
N ILE A 135 1.75 -7.12 11.94
CA ILE A 135 2.24 -6.63 10.65
C ILE A 135 1.95 -5.12 10.53
N VAL A 136 0.75 -4.67 10.92
CA VAL A 136 0.45 -3.22 10.93
C VAL A 136 1.40 -2.49 11.86
N ASP A 137 1.61 -2.99 13.09
CA ASP A 137 2.46 -2.34 14.07
C ASP A 137 3.93 -2.26 13.65
N CYS A 138 4.44 -3.31 13.00
CA CYS A 138 5.87 -3.43 12.68
C CYS A 138 6.25 -2.94 11.29
N LEU A 139 5.34 -3.08 10.30
CA LEU A 139 5.61 -2.81 8.88
C LEU A 139 4.62 -1.83 8.24
N GLY A 140 3.43 -1.67 8.83
CA GLY A 140 2.34 -0.89 8.27
C GLY A 140 2.27 0.55 8.79
N THR A 141 3.20 0.97 9.64
CA THR A 141 3.28 2.32 10.19
C THR A 141 4.63 2.96 9.92
N LEU A 142 4.63 4.23 9.59
CA LEU A 142 5.84 5.00 9.30
C LEU A 142 6.50 5.49 10.60
N ASP A 143 7.82 5.40 10.64
CA ASP A 143 8.64 6.17 11.59
C ASP A 143 8.84 7.62 11.08
N ALA A 144 9.53 8.44 11.87
CA ALA A 144 9.75 9.86 11.52
C ALA A 144 10.54 10.04 10.20
N GLU A 145 11.46 9.13 9.90
CA GLU A 145 12.24 9.17 8.64
C GLU A 145 11.38 8.79 7.44
N GLY A 146 10.59 7.71 7.56
CA GLY A 146 9.65 7.27 6.55
C GLY A 146 8.59 8.33 6.25
N GLU A 147 8.05 8.98 7.30
CA GLU A 147 7.11 10.10 7.13
C GLU A 147 7.75 11.27 6.39
N ALA A 148 8.96 11.68 6.78
CA ALA A 148 9.67 12.78 6.13
C ALA A 148 9.95 12.47 4.65
N SER A 149 10.36 11.23 4.33
CA SER A 149 10.56 10.76 2.95
C SER A 149 9.26 10.81 2.15
N HIS A 150 8.17 10.25 2.70
CA HIS A 150 6.85 10.31 2.06
C HIS A 150 6.41 11.75 1.77
N ARG A 151 6.52 12.67 2.74
CA ARG A 151 6.10 14.06 2.56
C ARG A 151 6.88 14.78 1.46
N ARG A 152 8.19 14.50 1.32
CA ARG A 152 8.99 15.07 0.21
C ARG A 152 8.56 14.50 -1.13
N ALA A 153 8.34 13.20 -1.22
CA ALA A 153 7.83 12.55 -2.43
C ALA A 153 6.44 13.09 -2.82
N ALA A 154 5.51 13.19 -1.88
CA ALA A 154 4.17 13.71 -2.10
C ALA A 154 4.18 15.16 -2.62
N LEU A 155 5.01 16.02 -2.03
CA LEU A 155 5.15 17.40 -2.51
C LEU A 155 5.72 17.47 -3.94
N ALA A 156 6.69 16.61 -4.25
CA ALA A 156 7.28 16.55 -5.58
C ALA A 156 6.28 16.03 -6.63
N LEU A 157 5.46 15.01 -6.29
CA LEU A 157 4.41 14.49 -7.19
C LEU A 157 3.38 15.57 -7.55
N HIS A 158 2.99 16.42 -6.61
CA HIS A 158 2.10 17.55 -6.89
C HIS A 158 2.70 18.52 -7.91
N ALA A 159 3.99 18.83 -7.80
CA ALA A 159 4.67 19.66 -8.80
C ALA A 159 4.71 18.98 -10.18
N VAL A 160 4.98 17.68 -10.22
CA VAL A 160 5.04 16.89 -11.45
C VAL A 160 3.68 16.83 -12.15
N VAL A 161 2.58 16.56 -11.44
CA VAL A 161 1.26 16.47 -12.08
C VAL A 161 0.83 17.80 -12.70
N HIS A 162 1.11 18.92 -12.03
CA HIS A 162 0.84 20.25 -12.58
C HIS A 162 1.70 20.57 -13.81
N ALA A 163 2.99 20.21 -13.77
CA ALA A 163 3.89 20.39 -14.93
C ALA A 163 3.45 19.53 -16.12
N ALA A 164 3.07 18.27 -15.89
CA ALA A 164 2.56 17.36 -16.89
C ALA A 164 1.26 17.92 -17.54
N TRP A 165 0.31 18.37 -16.70
CA TRP A 165 -0.93 18.97 -17.21
C TRP A 165 -0.68 20.26 -18.00
N SER A 166 0.24 21.11 -17.55
CA SER A 166 0.63 22.33 -18.28
C SER A 166 1.19 22.00 -19.67
N ARG A 167 1.97 20.92 -19.79
CA ARG A 167 2.52 20.44 -21.05
C ARG A 167 1.43 19.88 -21.97
N ILE A 168 0.47 19.12 -21.43
CA ILE A 168 -0.72 18.64 -22.17
C ILE A 168 -1.50 19.84 -22.75
N ARG A 169 -1.78 20.87 -21.93
CA ARG A 169 -2.46 22.09 -22.38
C ARG A 169 -1.73 22.80 -23.50
N SER A 170 -0.42 22.98 -23.34
CA SER A 170 0.42 23.66 -24.34
C SER A 170 0.43 22.90 -25.67
N ALA A 171 0.54 21.57 -25.63
CA ALA A 171 0.50 20.73 -26.82
C ALA A 171 -0.88 20.77 -27.52
N ALA A 172 -1.97 20.69 -26.74
CA ALA A 172 -3.32 20.80 -27.26
C ALA A 172 -3.58 22.17 -27.92
N ALA A 173 -3.13 23.26 -27.30
CA ALA A 173 -3.24 24.62 -27.87
C ALA A 173 -2.41 24.78 -29.15
N GLY A 174 -1.28 24.10 -29.27
CA GLY A 174 -0.42 24.05 -30.45
C GLY A 174 -0.93 23.12 -31.57
N GLY A 175 -2.02 22.37 -31.34
CA GLY A 175 -2.56 21.40 -32.30
C GLY A 175 -1.69 20.15 -32.49
N ALA A 176 -0.80 19.85 -31.54
CA ALA A 176 0.04 18.66 -31.59
C ALA A 176 -0.77 17.38 -31.30
N ALA A 177 -0.51 16.34 -32.07
CA ALA A 177 -1.03 15.00 -31.75
C ALA A 177 -0.23 14.42 -30.57
N VAL A 178 -0.87 14.29 -29.40
CA VAL A 178 -0.29 13.73 -28.17
C VAL A 178 -0.93 12.40 -27.89
N HIS A 179 -0.13 11.40 -27.53
CA HIS A 179 -0.58 10.07 -27.12
C HIS A 179 -0.29 9.85 -25.63
N GLU A 180 -0.93 8.86 -25.05
CA GLU A 180 -0.75 8.50 -23.63
C GLU A 180 0.72 8.23 -23.30
N ALA A 181 1.43 7.49 -24.16
CA ALA A 181 2.88 7.22 -23.98
C ALA A 181 3.74 8.50 -24.02
N ASP A 182 3.39 9.49 -24.81
CA ASP A 182 4.12 10.78 -24.83
C ASP A 182 4.02 11.46 -23.44
N VAL A 183 2.84 11.39 -22.81
CA VAL A 183 2.62 11.95 -21.46
C VAL A 183 3.38 11.14 -20.41
N GLN A 184 3.39 9.81 -20.52
CA GLN A 184 4.20 8.96 -19.62
C GLN A 184 5.69 9.29 -19.70
N GLU A 185 6.23 9.48 -20.93
CA GLU A 185 7.62 9.90 -21.11
C GLU A 185 7.90 11.28 -20.49
N TRP A 186 6.97 12.22 -20.61
CA TRP A 186 7.11 13.53 -19.98
C TRP A 186 7.15 13.43 -18.46
N ILE A 187 6.26 12.63 -17.87
CA ILE A 187 6.23 12.40 -16.42
C ILE A 187 7.53 11.71 -15.95
N ALA A 188 8.00 10.70 -16.69
CA ALA A 188 9.27 10.04 -16.39
C ALA A 188 10.46 11.02 -16.40
N GLY A 189 10.50 11.94 -17.35
CA GLY A 189 11.49 13.02 -17.37
C GLY A 189 11.40 13.96 -16.17
N LEU A 190 10.18 14.34 -15.79
CA LEU A 190 9.92 15.17 -14.59
C LEU A 190 10.29 14.45 -13.30
N PHE A 191 10.06 13.12 -13.20
CA PHE A 191 10.54 12.32 -12.06
C PHE A 191 12.06 12.34 -11.96
N ALA A 192 12.76 12.14 -13.09
CA ALA A 192 14.22 12.19 -13.11
C ALA A 192 14.75 13.58 -12.69
N GLU A 193 14.15 14.66 -13.17
CA GLU A 193 14.50 16.04 -12.76
C GLU A 193 14.23 16.29 -11.27
N ALA A 194 13.16 15.72 -10.72
CA ALA A 194 12.82 15.80 -9.29
C ALA A 194 13.62 14.85 -8.41
N GLY A 195 14.46 13.97 -8.97
CA GLY A 195 15.20 12.96 -8.24
C GLY A 195 14.35 11.84 -7.67
N LEU A 196 13.19 11.57 -8.29
CA LEU A 196 12.26 10.51 -7.89
C LEU A 196 12.46 9.24 -8.70
N VAL A 197 12.07 8.11 -8.10
CA VAL A 197 12.02 6.79 -8.75
C VAL A 197 10.65 6.16 -8.55
N THR A 198 10.22 5.38 -9.54
CA THR A 198 8.99 4.57 -9.48
C THR A 198 9.31 3.12 -9.82
N ASP A 199 8.45 2.19 -9.48
CA ASP A 199 8.60 0.75 -9.74
C ASP A 199 7.85 0.26 -10.99
N GLY A 200 7.19 1.20 -11.70
CA GLY A 200 6.49 0.93 -12.95
C GLY A 200 6.13 2.20 -13.72
N PRO A 201 5.60 2.08 -14.94
CA PRO A 201 5.08 3.21 -15.68
C PRO A 201 3.84 3.77 -14.97
N VAL A 202 3.76 5.11 -14.89
CA VAL A 202 2.57 5.80 -14.36
C VAL A 202 1.36 5.57 -15.25
N LEU A 203 0.15 5.60 -14.67
CA LEU A 203 -1.06 5.48 -15.46
C LEU A 203 -1.40 6.83 -16.13
N VAL A 204 -1.54 6.77 -17.45
CA VAL A 204 -2.11 7.86 -18.26
C VAL A 204 -3.20 7.25 -19.13
N ALA A 205 -4.45 7.65 -18.92
CA ALA A 205 -5.59 7.09 -19.63
C ALA A 205 -6.52 8.19 -20.16
N ALA A 206 -6.85 8.13 -21.44
CA ALA A 206 -7.67 9.15 -22.12
C ALA A 206 -9.00 8.59 -22.63
N GLY A 207 -10.08 9.35 -22.49
CA GLY A 207 -11.42 9.00 -22.98
C GLY A 207 -11.92 7.68 -22.40
N ALA A 208 -12.33 6.73 -23.24
CA ALA A 208 -12.85 5.44 -22.79
C ALA A 208 -11.79 4.57 -22.05
N ALA A 209 -10.50 4.77 -22.31
CA ALA A 209 -9.44 4.06 -21.58
C ALA A 209 -9.43 4.41 -20.09
N SER A 210 -9.81 5.63 -19.72
CA SER A 210 -9.91 6.02 -18.30
C SER A 210 -11.02 5.28 -17.53
N ALA A 211 -11.89 4.53 -18.22
CA ALA A 211 -12.89 3.67 -17.59
C ALA A 211 -12.30 2.35 -17.01
N ASP A 212 -11.06 2.05 -17.34
CA ASP A 212 -10.30 0.94 -16.74
C ASP A 212 -9.35 1.49 -15.67
N PRO A 213 -9.55 1.16 -14.37
CA PRO A 213 -8.70 1.65 -13.29
C PRO A 213 -7.25 1.15 -13.34
N HIS A 214 -6.99 0.04 -14.07
CA HIS A 214 -5.66 -0.55 -14.26
C HIS A 214 -5.19 -0.52 -15.71
N TYR A 215 -5.67 0.49 -16.47
CA TYR A 215 -5.31 0.62 -17.88
C TYR A 215 -3.80 0.75 -18.10
N GLU A 216 -3.30 -0.08 -19.01
CA GLU A 216 -1.92 0.00 -19.49
C GLU A 216 -1.96 0.26 -21.01
N PRO A 217 -1.34 1.35 -21.50
CA PRO A 217 -1.28 1.63 -22.93
C PRO A 217 -0.52 0.53 -23.69
N VAL A 218 -1.07 0.06 -24.81
CA VAL A 218 -0.37 -0.79 -25.76
C VAL A 218 0.29 0.12 -26.79
N ASP A 219 1.56 -0.14 -27.12
CA ASP A 219 2.38 0.68 -28.02
C ASP A 219 2.43 2.16 -27.55
N ARG A 220 1.87 3.07 -28.33
CA ARG A 220 1.77 4.50 -27.97
C ARG A 220 0.52 4.85 -27.18
N GLY A 221 -0.37 3.88 -26.94
CA GLY A 221 -1.68 4.13 -26.35
C GLY A 221 -2.58 4.98 -27.25
N ARG A 222 -3.65 5.53 -26.66
CA ARG A 222 -4.61 6.38 -27.38
C ARG A 222 -4.04 7.78 -27.62
N GLN A 223 -4.46 8.40 -28.74
CA GLN A 223 -4.30 9.83 -28.90
C GLN A 223 -5.30 10.56 -27.99
N LEU A 224 -4.83 11.58 -27.30
CA LEU A 224 -5.64 12.48 -26.51
C LEU A 224 -6.48 13.36 -27.47
N LEU A 225 -7.81 13.26 -27.38
CA LEU A 225 -8.74 13.97 -28.29
C LEU A 225 -9.55 15.06 -27.56
N PRO A 226 -9.98 16.11 -28.26
CA PRO A 226 -10.85 17.13 -27.67
C PRO A 226 -12.10 16.51 -27.03
N GLY A 227 -12.37 16.88 -25.76
CA GLY A 227 -13.49 16.37 -24.98
C GLY A 227 -13.17 15.14 -24.13
N ASP A 228 -12.01 14.50 -24.32
CA ASP A 228 -11.60 13.36 -23.51
C ASP A 228 -11.39 13.75 -22.04
N VAL A 229 -11.82 12.88 -21.16
CA VAL A 229 -11.33 12.83 -19.79
C VAL A 229 -9.92 12.25 -19.82
N VAL A 230 -8.98 12.86 -19.12
CA VAL A 230 -7.61 12.37 -18.98
C VAL A 230 -7.34 12.12 -17.51
N GLN A 231 -7.08 10.86 -17.16
CA GLN A 231 -6.67 10.42 -15.86
C GLN A 231 -5.15 10.34 -15.82
N LEU A 232 -4.56 10.99 -14.81
CA LEU A 232 -3.13 10.87 -14.46
C LEU A 232 -3.03 10.27 -13.07
N ASP A 233 -2.32 9.15 -12.95
CA ASP A 233 -2.11 8.46 -11.70
C ASP A 233 -0.60 8.20 -11.53
N LEU A 234 -0.04 8.80 -10.49
CA LEU A 234 1.40 8.95 -10.33
C LEU A 234 1.85 8.48 -8.96
N TRP A 235 2.74 7.49 -8.94
CA TRP A 235 3.39 7.05 -7.71
C TRP A 235 4.91 7.07 -7.85
N ALA A 236 5.57 7.60 -6.84
CA ALA A 236 7.03 7.65 -6.80
C ALA A 236 7.54 7.84 -5.38
N ARG A 237 8.83 7.65 -5.20
CA ARG A 237 9.56 7.88 -3.95
C ARG A 237 10.96 8.40 -4.23
N GLU A 238 11.62 8.89 -3.20
CA GLU A 238 13.06 9.15 -3.28
C GLU A 238 13.85 7.84 -3.48
N PRO A 239 15.05 7.86 -4.08
CA PRO A 239 15.93 6.71 -4.12
C PRO A 239 16.30 6.24 -2.69
N GLY A 240 16.34 4.91 -2.50
CA GLY A 240 16.74 4.30 -1.24
C GLY A 240 15.79 3.20 -0.78
N GLU A 241 16.31 2.19 -0.09
CA GLU A 241 15.53 1.02 0.32
C GLU A 241 14.45 1.35 1.37
N ARG A 242 14.68 2.39 2.18
CA ARG A 242 13.76 2.83 3.24
C ARG A 242 12.86 3.99 2.83
N SER A 243 13.04 4.52 1.61
CA SER A 243 12.22 5.60 1.11
C SER A 243 10.78 5.14 0.90
N VAL A 244 9.84 5.99 1.28
CA VAL A 244 8.42 5.71 1.26
C VAL A 244 7.78 6.34 0.04
N PHE A 245 6.91 5.60 -0.64
CA PHE A 245 6.15 6.09 -1.77
C PHE A 245 5.18 7.20 -1.35
N ALA A 246 4.84 8.04 -2.32
CA ALA A 246 3.63 8.83 -2.36
C ALA A 246 2.85 8.46 -3.61
N ASP A 247 1.53 8.70 -3.60
CA ASP A 247 0.60 8.33 -4.65
C ASP A 247 -0.46 9.40 -4.84
N ILE A 248 -0.71 9.81 -6.07
CA ILE A 248 -1.74 10.80 -6.37
C ILE A 248 -2.42 10.54 -7.71
N SER A 249 -3.73 10.68 -7.75
CA SER A 249 -4.49 10.70 -8.98
C SER A 249 -5.13 12.06 -9.21
N TRP A 250 -4.92 12.60 -10.41
CA TRP A 250 -5.55 13.81 -10.88
C TRP A 250 -6.25 13.58 -12.21
N VAL A 251 -7.36 14.27 -12.42
CA VAL A 251 -8.17 14.12 -13.63
C VAL A 251 -8.47 15.48 -14.27
N GLY A 252 -8.45 15.49 -15.58
CA GLY A 252 -8.78 16.67 -16.37
C GLY A 252 -9.65 16.34 -17.56
N VAL A 253 -10.04 17.38 -18.29
CA VAL A 253 -10.80 17.27 -19.54
C VAL A 253 -10.16 18.13 -20.62
N LEU A 254 -9.99 17.56 -21.82
CA LEU A 254 -9.43 18.27 -22.98
C LEU A 254 -10.48 19.15 -23.68
N ALA A 255 -11.07 20.04 -22.91
CA ALA A 255 -12.03 21.02 -23.37
C ALA A 255 -11.93 22.32 -22.55
N PRO A 256 -12.45 23.47 -23.04
CA PRO A 256 -12.48 24.70 -22.25
C PRO A 256 -13.33 24.61 -20.97
N ALA A 257 -14.24 23.63 -20.90
CA ALA A 257 -15.06 23.33 -19.74
C ALA A 257 -15.56 21.88 -19.81
N PRO A 258 -15.78 21.21 -18.67
CA PRO A 258 -16.36 19.87 -18.63
C PRO A 258 -17.83 19.88 -19.05
N THR A 259 -18.31 18.76 -19.59
CA THR A 259 -19.76 18.53 -19.76
C THR A 259 -20.45 18.43 -18.41
N ALA A 260 -21.77 18.60 -18.37
CA ALA A 260 -22.57 18.48 -17.15
C ALA A 260 -22.47 17.08 -16.53
N GLU A 261 -22.28 16.02 -17.32
CA GLU A 261 -22.06 14.66 -16.82
C GLU A 261 -20.68 14.52 -16.17
N GLN A 262 -19.63 14.97 -16.86
CA GLN A 262 -18.26 14.96 -16.32
C GLN A 262 -18.17 15.73 -15.00
N ALA A 263 -18.78 16.92 -14.92
CA ALA A 263 -18.80 17.72 -13.70
C ALA A 263 -19.53 17.02 -12.54
N ARG A 264 -20.67 16.33 -12.81
CA ARG A 264 -21.40 15.59 -11.77
C ARG A 264 -20.63 14.35 -11.28
N VAL A 265 -19.98 13.61 -12.17
CA VAL A 265 -19.16 12.45 -11.77
C VAL A 265 -17.97 12.91 -10.94
N PHE A 266 -17.29 13.96 -11.35
CA PHE A 266 -16.17 14.53 -10.61
C PHE A 266 -16.59 15.01 -9.21
N ASP A 267 -17.73 15.73 -9.10
CA ASP A 267 -18.27 16.16 -7.80
C ASP A 267 -18.59 14.97 -6.88
N ALA A 268 -19.10 13.87 -7.44
CA ALA A 268 -19.37 12.66 -6.67
C ALA A 268 -18.07 12.04 -6.11
N VAL A 269 -17.02 11.97 -6.94
CA VAL A 269 -15.71 11.41 -6.56
C VAL A 269 -15.02 12.28 -5.51
N VAL A 270 -14.95 13.60 -5.71
CA VAL A 270 -14.39 14.54 -4.74
C VAL A 270 -15.15 14.49 -3.41
N SER A 271 -16.49 14.51 -3.47
CA SER A 271 -17.32 14.43 -2.26
C SER A 271 -17.08 13.11 -1.50
N ALA A 272 -16.84 12.00 -2.19
CA ALA A 272 -16.55 10.70 -1.58
C ALA A 272 -15.18 10.68 -0.89
N ARG A 273 -14.16 11.26 -1.53
CA ARG A 273 -12.83 11.44 -0.95
C ARG A 273 -12.89 12.27 0.34
N GLU A 274 -13.57 13.40 0.30
CA GLU A 274 -13.73 14.25 1.49
C GLU A 274 -14.56 13.57 2.59
N ALA A 275 -15.57 12.76 2.23
CA ALA A 275 -16.35 12.01 3.20
C ALA A 275 -15.53 10.91 3.90
N ALA A 276 -14.67 10.21 3.16
CA ALA A 276 -13.74 9.24 3.74
C ALA A 276 -12.74 9.94 4.67
N ALA A 277 -12.11 11.02 4.23
CA ALA A 277 -11.16 11.79 5.04
C ALA A 277 -11.81 12.33 6.33
N ALA A 278 -13.02 12.88 6.24
CA ALA A 278 -13.77 13.37 7.40
C ALA A 278 -14.12 12.23 8.39
N ALA A 279 -14.53 11.07 7.87
CA ALA A 279 -14.84 9.89 8.69
C ALA A 279 -13.60 9.36 9.41
N ILE A 280 -12.46 9.31 8.71
CA ILE A 280 -11.19 8.93 9.32
C ILE A 280 -10.85 9.91 10.44
N GLY A 281 -10.84 11.23 10.16
CA GLY A 281 -10.51 12.22 11.17
C GLY A 281 -11.40 12.18 12.42
N ALA A 282 -12.68 11.85 12.26
CA ALA A 282 -13.63 11.73 13.37
C ALA A 282 -13.54 10.39 14.14
N GLY A 283 -13.21 9.29 13.44
CA GLY A 283 -13.29 7.94 14.00
C GLY A 283 -11.99 7.38 14.57
N LEU A 284 -10.84 8.07 14.41
CA LEU A 284 -9.54 7.58 14.88
C LEU A 284 -9.53 7.25 16.38
N ALA A 285 -10.11 8.12 17.20
CA ALA A 285 -10.18 7.93 18.66
C ALA A 285 -10.99 6.70 19.05
N ASP A 286 -11.98 6.31 18.24
CA ASP A 286 -12.84 5.16 18.44
C ASP A 286 -12.30 3.88 17.76
N GLY A 287 -11.12 3.97 17.16
CA GLY A 287 -10.47 2.83 16.51
C GLY A 287 -11.11 2.44 15.18
N LEU A 288 -11.40 3.43 14.34
CA LEU A 288 -11.96 3.22 13.00
C LEU A 288 -11.11 2.24 12.19
N SER A 289 -11.79 1.26 11.56
CA SER A 289 -11.16 0.31 10.64
C SER A 289 -11.12 0.84 9.20
N GLY A 290 -10.23 0.25 8.38
CA GLY A 290 -10.17 0.59 6.98
C GLY A 290 -11.48 0.33 6.22
N ALA A 291 -12.16 -0.80 6.54
CA ALA A 291 -13.45 -1.13 5.93
C ALA A 291 -14.57 -0.12 6.29
N GLU A 292 -14.54 0.46 7.49
CA GLU A 292 -15.50 1.49 7.88
C GLU A 292 -15.26 2.80 7.13
N ALA A 293 -14.00 3.18 6.92
CA ALA A 293 -13.63 4.34 6.12
C ALA A 293 -14.06 4.19 4.65
N ASP A 294 -13.79 3.03 4.03
CA ASP A 294 -14.19 2.72 2.65
C ASP A 294 -15.71 2.84 2.47
N ARG A 295 -16.51 2.25 3.38
CA ARG A 295 -17.97 2.32 3.30
C ARG A 295 -18.49 3.75 3.22
N LYS A 296 -17.84 4.74 3.86
CA LYS A 296 -18.28 6.14 3.79
C LYS A 296 -18.18 6.73 2.39
N ALA A 297 -17.09 6.45 1.68
CA ALA A 297 -16.92 6.88 0.30
C ALA A 297 -17.91 6.16 -0.63
N ARG A 298 -17.98 4.83 -0.54
CA ARG A 298 -18.85 3.99 -1.38
C ARG A 298 -20.32 4.33 -1.24
N ASP A 299 -20.80 4.51 -0.01
CA ASP A 299 -22.19 4.88 0.28
C ASP A 299 -22.53 6.25 -0.32
N LEU A 300 -21.61 7.19 -0.31
CA LEU A 300 -21.82 8.51 -0.93
C LEU A 300 -21.92 8.39 -2.44
N ILE A 301 -21.02 7.67 -3.10
CA ILE A 301 -21.05 7.40 -4.54
C ILE A 301 -22.36 6.70 -4.92
N ALA A 302 -22.79 5.70 -4.13
CA ALA A 302 -24.06 5.00 -4.37
C ALA A 302 -25.27 5.92 -4.25
N ARG A 303 -25.34 6.76 -3.21
CA ARG A 303 -26.42 7.77 -3.04
C ARG A 303 -26.45 8.80 -4.17
N ARG A 304 -25.30 9.09 -4.81
CA ARG A 304 -25.22 9.95 -5.99
C ARG A 304 -25.66 9.25 -7.30
N GLY A 305 -26.04 7.97 -7.22
CA GLY A 305 -26.52 7.18 -8.36
C GLY A 305 -25.44 6.46 -9.15
N TYR A 306 -24.18 6.39 -8.65
CA TYR A 306 -23.07 5.81 -9.36
C TYR A 306 -22.60 4.46 -8.79
N ALA A 307 -23.44 3.73 -8.06
CA ALA A 307 -23.09 2.43 -7.51
C ALA A 307 -22.53 1.43 -8.54
N GLY A 308 -23.09 1.43 -9.78
CA GLY A 308 -22.63 0.60 -10.88
C GLY A 308 -21.26 0.99 -11.46
N GLY A 309 -20.73 2.14 -11.08
CA GLY A 309 -19.40 2.63 -11.48
C GLY A 309 -18.27 2.33 -10.50
N LEU A 310 -18.57 1.73 -9.35
CA LEU A 310 -17.57 1.34 -8.38
C LEU A 310 -16.81 0.10 -8.86
N ARG A 311 -15.47 0.13 -8.87
CA ARG A 311 -14.63 -0.98 -9.37
C ARG A 311 -13.60 -1.46 -8.36
N HIS A 312 -13.10 -0.60 -7.48
CA HIS A 312 -12.05 -0.91 -6.52
C HIS A 312 -12.34 -0.33 -5.13
N ARG A 313 -11.53 -0.66 -4.15
CA ARG A 313 -11.53 -0.08 -2.79
C ARG A 313 -11.25 1.42 -2.80
N THR A 314 -11.51 2.10 -1.67
CA THR A 314 -11.28 3.55 -1.54
C THR A 314 -9.82 3.91 -1.32
N GLY A 315 -8.95 2.96 -0.95
CA GLY A 315 -7.54 3.24 -0.78
C GLY A 315 -6.73 2.06 -0.26
N HIS A 316 -5.44 2.21 -0.30
CA HIS A 316 -4.49 1.20 0.17
C HIS A 316 -3.44 1.79 1.10
N SER A 317 -2.81 0.95 1.90
CA SER A 317 -1.65 1.31 2.70
C SER A 317 -0.47 1.68 1.80
N ILE A 318 0.27 2.70 2.20
CA ILE A 318 1.49 3.17 1.55
C ILE A 318 2.69 2.94 2.47
N GLY A 319 3.81 2.50 1.90
CA GLY A 319 5.04 2.23 2.63
C GLY A 319 6.27 2.33 1.72
N THR A 320 7.27 1.49 1.95
CA THR A 320 8.41 1.31 1.04
C THR A 320 8.01 0.62 -0.28
N ARG A 321 6.78 0.12 -0.34
CA ARG A 321 6.04 -0.27 -1.54
C ARG A 321 4.83 0.63 -1.69
N VAL A 322 4.40 0.89 -2.91
CA VAL A 322 3.18 1.68 -3.16
C VAL A 322 1.96 1.02 -2.51
N HIS A 323 1.79 -0.29 -2.66
CA HIS A 323 0.85 -1.10 -1.88
C HIS A 323 1.56 -1.70 -0.66
N GLY A 324 1.46 -1.03 0.48
CA GLY A 324 2.11 -1.40 1.73
C GLY A 324 1.41 -2.53 2.50
N TYR A 325 1.93 -2.85 3.68
CA TYR A 325 1.38 -3.90 4.55
C TYR A 325 0.48 -3.36 5.68
N GLY A 326 0.26 -2.06 5.72
CA GLY A 326 -0.63 -1.42 6.67
C GLY A 326 -2.11 -1.62 6.35
N VAL A 327 -2.96 -0.78 6.91
CA VAL A 327 -4.40 -0.86 6.76
C VAL A 327 -4.84 -0.28 5.42
N ASN A 328 -5.62 -1.07 4.66
CA ASN A 328 -6.27 -0.62 3.44
C ASN A 328 -7.66 -0.05 3.75
N LEU A 329 -8.11 0.93 3.00
CA LEU A 329 -9.48 1.42 3.02
C LEU A 329 -10.33 0.55 2.10
N ASP A 330 -10.70 -0.65 2.57
CA ASP A 330 -11.33 -1.69 1.77
C ASP A 330 -12.45 -2.39 2.54
N SER A 331 -13.66 -2.42 1.99
CA SER A 331 -14.80 -3.13 2.57
C SER A 331 -15.36 -4.21 1.62
N VAL A 332 -14.73 -4.45 0.47
CA VAL A 332 -15.29 -5.25 -0.62
C VAL A 332 -14.35 -6.31 -1.15
N GLU A 333 -13.15 -5.94 -1.59
CA GLU A 333 -12.19 -6.87 -2.18
C GLU A 333 -11.63 -7.80 -1.10
N PHE A 334 -11.04 -7.19 -0.08
CA PHE A 334 -10.56 -7.85 1.13
C PHE A 334 -10.90 -6.95 2.33
N PRO A 335 -12.09 -7.13 2.97
CA PRO A 335 -12.53 -6.23 4.03
C PRO A 335 -11.50 -6.11 5.15
N ASP A 336 -10.90 -4.93 5.25
CA ASP A 336 -9.83 -4.67 6.21
C ASP A 336 -10.41 -4.14 7.52
N HIS A 337 -10.55 -5.05 8.49
CA HIS A 337 -11.07 -4.74 9.82
C HIS A 337 -9.98 -4.29 10.80
N ARG A 338 -8.72 -4.26 10.35
CA ARG A 338 -7.61 -3.72 11.15
C ARG A 338 -7.82 -2.21 11.33
N ARG A 339 -7.34 -1.71 12.46
CA ARG A 339 -7.56 -0.31 12.86
C ARG A 339 -6.48 0.60 12.32
N LEU A 340 -6.91 1.78 11.83
CA LEU A 340 -6.00 2.88 11.57
C LEU A 340 -5.39 3.37 12.89
N ARG A 341 -4.08 3.56 12.92
CA ARG A 341 -3.33 3.93 14.12
C ARG A 341 -2.22 4.92 13.80
N GLU A 342 -1.57 5.40 14.84
CA GLU A 342 -0.45 6.34 14.73
C GLU A 342 0.59 5.83 13.74
N GLY A 343 1.01 6.67 12.78
CA GLY A 343 1.95 6.31 11.72
C GLY A 343 1.34 5.59 10.52
N SER A 344 0.05 5.23 10.53
CA SER A 344 -0.61 4.68 9.33
C SER A 344 -0.54 5.68 8.18
N CYS A 345 -0.05 5.24 7.01
CA CYS A 345 -0.01 6.01 5.78
C CYS A 345 -0.78 5.25 4.69
N PHE A 346 -1.64 5.96 3.96
CA PHE A 346 -2.57 5.34 3.00
C PHE A 346 -3.09 6.35 1.99
N SER A 347 -3.52 5.83 0.82
CA SER A 347 -4.25 6.61 -0.17
C SER A 347 -5.73 6.77 0.19
N ILE A 348 -6.36 7.83 -0.33
CA ILE A 348 -7.81 8.04 -0.34
C ILE A 348 -8.19 8.39 -1.79
N GLU A 349 -8.63 7.38 -2.55
CA GLU A 349 -8.70 7.40 -4.01
C GLU A 349 -10.05 6.88 -4.57
N PRO A 350 -11.20 7.32 -4.09
CA PRO A 350 -12.45 6.84 -4.66
C PRO A 350 -12.55 7.16 -6.14
N GLY A 351 -13.11 6.22 -6.92
CA GLY A 351 -13.30 6.36 -8.35
C GLY A 351 -14.70 5.97 -8.82
N VAL A 352 -15.13 6.55 -9.93
CA VAL A 352 -16.36 6.19 -10.67
C VAL A 352 -16.00 5.93 -12.11
N TYR A 353 -16.30 4.73 -12.60
CA TYR A 353 -15.94 4.23 -13.93
C TYR A 353 -17.18 3.92 -14.72
N LEU A 354 -17.46 4.78 -15.70
CA LEU A 354 -18.57 4.65 -16.63
C LEU A 354 -18.08 4.04 -17.94
N GLU A 355 -18.99 3.65 -18.85
CA GLU A 355 -18.61 3.05 -20.13
C GLU A 355 -17.71 3.95 -21.00
N ARG A 356 -17.94 5.28 -20.96
CA ARG A 356 -17.25 6.24 -21.84
C ARG A 356 -16.04 6.91 -21.20
N PHE A 357 -15.96 6.93 -19.88
CA PHE A 357 -14.85 7.49 -19.12
C PHE A 357 -14.91 7.05 -17.66
N GLY A 358 -13.79 7.08 -16.98
CA GLY A 358 -13.67 6.98 -15.53
C GLY A 358 -13.00 8.21 -14.93
N MET A 359 -13.23 8.44 -13.65
CA MET A 359 -12.58 9.50 -12.89
C MET A 359 -12.22 9.00 -11.50
N ARG A 360 -10.99 9.22 -11.11
CA ARG A 360 -10.44 9.02 -9.77
C ARG A 360 -9.71 10.28 -9.35
N THR A 361 -9.84 10.68 -8.10
CA THR A 361 -9.01 11.71 -7.49
C THR A 361 -8.48 11.18 -6.17
N GLU A 362 -7.20 11.36 -5.95
CA GLU A 362 -6.47 10.74 -4.87
C GLU A 362 -5.63 11.73 -4.10
N VAL A 363 -5.54 11.48 -2.84
CA VAL A 363 -4.64 12.13 -1.89
C VAL A 363 -4.11 11.10 -0.91
N ASP A 364 -2.90 11.31 -0.43
CA ASP A 364 -2.36 10.52 0.66
C ASP A 364 -2.67 11.12 2.02
N GLY A 365 -2.83 10.25 3.01
CA GLY A 365 -3.03 10.63 4.39
C GLY A 365 -2.10 9.90 5.35
N ILE A 366 -1.70 10.58 6.42
CA ILE A 366 -0.95 10.01 7.54
C ILE A 366 -1.73 10.27 8.82
N VAL A 367 -1.80 9.28 9.71
CA VAL A 367 -2.29 9.46 11.07
C VAL A 367 -1.15 9.95 11.95
N ARG A 368 -1.25 11.17 12.47
CA ARG A 368 -0.25 11.77 13.34
C ARG A 368 -0.89 12.55 14.48
N GLY A 369 -0.45 12.26 15.72
CA GLY A 369 -0.99 12.89 16.94
C GLY A 369 -2.50 12.64 17.09
N GLY A 370 -2.98 11.45 16.70
CA GLY A 370 -4.40 11.09 16.72
C GLY A 370 -5.27 11.84 15.71
N ARG A 371 -4.68 12.41 14.66
CA ARG A 371 -5.38 13.16 13.61
C ARG A 371 -4.97 12.65 12.22
N LEU A 372 -5.88 12.80 11.26
CA LEU A 372 -5.55 12.63 9.85
C LEU A 372 -4.90 13.92 9.33
N GLU A 373 -3.70 13.77 8.78
CA GLU A 373 -3.02 14.82 8.01
C GLU A 373 -2.95 14.36 6.56
N LEU A 374 -3.50 15.17 5.63
CA LEU A 374 -3.34 14.94 4.21
C LEU A 374 -1.99 15.51 3.76
N THR A 375 -1.26 14.79 2.89
CA THR A 375 0.09 15.12 2.48
C THR A 375 0.16 15.67 1.05
N GLY A 376 1.33 16.17 0.66
CA GLY A 376 1.55 16.80 -0.65
C GLY A 376 1.18 18.28 -0.67
N GLY A 377 0.52 18.68 -1.73
CA GLY A 377 0.08 20.06 -1.95
C GLY A 377 -1.43 20.21 -1.87
N ASP A 378 -1.96 21.04 -2.75
CA ASP A 378 -3.40 21.27 -2.86
C ASP A 378 -4.13 20.02 -3.37
N ARG A 379 -5.26 19.72 -2.75
CA ARG A 379 -6.16 18.66 -3.23
C ARG A 379 -6.91 19.10 -4.46
N GLN A 380 -7.09 18.23 -5.41
CA GLN A 380 -7.90 18.53 -6.58
C GLN A 380 -9.37 18.78 -6.18
N GLN A 381 -9.84 20.01 -6.36
CA GLN A 381 -11.21 20.46 -6.09
C GLN A 381 -11.99 20.80 -7.35
N ARG A 382 -11.33 20.89 -8.50
CA ARG A 382 -11.91 21.14 -9.81
C ARG A 382 -11.22 20.29 -10.86
N LEU A 383 -11.99 19.89 -11.88
CA LEU A 383 -11.38 19.28 -13.06
C LEU A 383 -10.36 20.25 -13.67
N LEU A 384 -9.19 19.70 -14.02
CA LEU A 384 -8.27 20.42 -14.89
C LEU A 384 -8.93 20.56 -16.28
N ASP A 385 -8.83 21.73 -16.90
CA ASP A 385 -9.39 21.99 -18.22
C ASP A 385 -8.46 22.84 -19.11
N LEU A 386 -8.83 23.04 -20.36
CA LEU A 386 -8.04 23.84 -21.29
C LEU A 386 -8.38 25.34 -21.20
N GLY A 387 -9.45 25.72 -20.52
CA GLY A 387 -9.93 27.11 -20.44
C GLY A 387 -9.50 27.84 -19.17
N GLY A 388 -9.09 27.13 -18.13
CA GLY A 388 -8.76 27.72 -16.83
C GLY A 388 -7.36 28.27 -16.73
N GLY A 389 -7.26 29.50 -16.24
CA GLY A 389 -6.06 29.94 -15.57
C GLY A 389 -5.80 29.09 -14.30
N ALA A 390 -4.56 29.00 -13.89
CA ALA A 390 -4.12 28.33 -12.69
C ALA A 390 -4.84 28.83 -11.44
#